data_6eff02dfc80498c5596fbf0a8571b21d
#
_entry.id   6eff02dfc80498c5596fbf0a8571b21d
#
_cell.length_a   1.000
_cell.length_b   1.000
_cell.length_c   1.000
_cell.angle_alpha   90.00
_cell.angle_beta   90.00
_cell.angle_gamma   90.00
#
_symmetry.space_group_name_H-M   'P 1'
#
loop_
_entity.id
_entity.type
_entity.pdbx_description
1 polymer ?
#
loop_
_entity_poly.entity_id
_entity_poly.type
_entity_poly.pdbx_seq_one_letter_code
_entity_poly.pdbx_strand_id
1 'polypeptide(L)'
;MHQTIRRPSGAWWRNRIALLALAMSLGLLATGRATAQDEVRVYAVINEDDVRMLADMFTAETGIKVSYLRASTGELVSRVIAEAGAPQADVLLGGPSAQHIAIEETGALAVYHPAAAAALPAYAVSPEGYWTGFYLTALGIGVNLERFHQLFPDTPLPATWDDLLNPVFKGEIVMTDPVSSSTAYLFLQDQLQRLGWDAGWAYLEKLAPLVGQFPASGGAPPQLVGTGEYALGVAYVHALIRYRHDGFPITTIVPPGTAGEVGAVSIIKGGPNPDNARRFVDFVLSAKAEEAFAAQSFTTPLNPDAPLPEGATSFADYDYIDYDAELAGEQRDEVLLRWQQVVD
;
A
#
# COMPACT_ATOMS: atom_id res chain seq x y z
N MET A 1 -8.21 -35.22 92.39
CA MET A 1 -7.71 -33.98 91.79
C MET A 1 -7.99 -34.05 90.30
N HIS A 2 -9.04 -33.46 89.85
CA HIS A 2 -9.40 -33.35 88.43
C HIS A 2 -9.07 -31.97 87.93
N GLN A 3 -8.14 -31.77 87.08
CA GLN A 3 -7.86 -30.49 86.36
C GLN A 3 -8.69 -30.48 85.08
N THR A 4 -9.61 -29.51 85.02
CA THR A 4 -10.46 -29.19 83.88
C THR A 4 -9.68 -28.25 82.93
N ILE A 5 -9.29 -28.74 81.78
CA ILE A 5 -8.67 -27.93 80.73
C ILE A 5 -9.78 -27.16 80.00
N ARG A 6 -9.82 -25.83 80.13
CA ARG A 6 -10.71 -24.95 79.35
C ARG A 6 -10.16 -24.83 77.91
N ARG A 7 -11.00 -25.21 76.96
CA ARG A 7 -10.74 -24.94 75.49
C ARG A 7 -11.02 -23.47 75.20
N PRO A 8 -10.15 -22.77 74.43
CA PRO A 8 -10.46 -21.40 74.02
C PRO A 8 -11.54 -21.36 72.93
N SER A 9 -12.45 -20.38 73.07
CA SER A 9 -13.64 -20.17 72.22
C SER A 9 -13.21 -19.83 70.76
N GLY A 10 -13.82 -20.56 69.79
CA GLY A 10 -13.53 -20.50 68.35
C GLY A 10 -13.89 -19.20 67.61
N ALA A 11 -14.19 -18.11 68.34
CA ALA A 11 -14.56 -16.82 67.74
C ALA A 11 -13.35 -16.03 67.18
N TRP A 12 -12.17 -16.25 67.74
CA TRP A 12 -10.99 -15.45 67.39
C TRP A 12 -10.36 -15.89 66.04
N TRP A 13 -10.53 -17.16 65.64
CA TRP A 13 -10.03 -17.69 64.38
C TRP A 13 -10.92 -17.34 63.19
N ARG A 14 -12.24 -17.22 63.38
CA ARG A 14 -13.22 -16.87 62.32
C ARG A 14 -13.03 -15.45 61.80
N ASN A 15 -12.67 -14.50 62.68
CA ASN A 15 -12.43 -13.11 62.26
C ASN A 15 -11.11 -12.90 61.54
N ARG A 16 -10.09 -13.72 61.80
CA ARG A 16 -8.80 -13.62 61.07
C ARG A 16 -8.89 -14.23 59.67
N ILE A 17 -9.68 -15.29 59.47
CA ILE A 17 -9.91 -15.92 58.17
C ILE A 17 -10.79 -14.97 57.31
N ALA A 18 -11.77 -14.28 57.86
CA ALA A 18 -12.60 -13.33 57.15
C ALA A 18 -11.79 -12.07 56.67
N LEU A 19 -10.84 -11.60 57.48
CA LEU A 19 -9.97 -10.46 57.13
C LEU A 19 -8.94 -10.85 56.06
N LEU A 20 -8.42 -12.07 56.08
CA LEU A 20 -7.50 -12.59 55.04
C LEU A 20 -8.24 -12.85 53.72
N ALA A 21 -9.48 -13.32 53.74
CA ALA A 21 -10.31 -13.50 52.53
C ALA A 21 -10.70 -12.18 51.91
N LEU A 22 -10.98 -11.12 52.70
CA LEU A 22 -11.29 -9.78 52.21
C LEU A 22 -10.06 -9.07 51.64
N ALA A 23 -8.87 -9.26 52.21
CA ALA A 23 -7.61 -8.73 51.67
C ALA A 23 -7.20 -9.42 50.37
N MET A 24 -7.51 -10.72 50.21
CA MET A 24 -7.24 -11.45 48.99
C MET A 24 -8.22 -11.11 47.85
N SER A 25 -9.48 -10.77 48.17
CA SER A 25 -10.46 -10.31 47.16
C SER A 25 -10.21 -8.87 46.69
N LEU A 26 -9.66 -7.97 47.53
CA LEU A 26 -9.22 -6.64 47.08
C LEU A 26 -7.92 -6.65 46.27
N GLY A 27 -7.05 -7.64 46.47
CA GLY A 27 -5.82 -7.80 45.69
C GLY A 27 -6.05 -8.34 44.29
N LEU A 28 -7.16 -9.06 44.02
CA LEU A 28 -7.50 -9.57 42.68
C LEU A 28 -8.21 -8.56 41.77
N LEU A 29 -8.69 -7.44 42.31
CA LEU A 29 -9.33 -6.37 41.52
C LEU A 29 -8.32 -5.32 41.01
N ALA A 30 -7.04 -5.41 41.39
CA ALA A 30 -6.01 -4.48 41.00
C ALA A 30 -5.11 -5.00 39.85
N THR A 31 -5.36 -6.23 39.32
CA THR A 31 -4.52 -6.84 38.27
C THR A 31 -5.27 -7.04 36.96
N GLY A 32 -5.90 -6.01 36.45
CA GLY A 32 -6.65 -6.14 35.20
C GLY A 32 -6.72 -4.87 34.37
N ARG A 33 -5.81 -3.94 34.52
CA ARG A 33 -5.41 -3.13 33.37
C ARG A 33 -4.31 -3.94 32.67
N ALA A 34 -4.73 -4.82 31.74
CA ALA A 34 -3.87 -5.10 30.62
C ALA A 34 -3.44 -3.73 30.12
N THR A 35 -2.17 -3.37 30.30
CA THR A 35 -1.58 -2.27 29.57
C THR A 35 -1.92 -2.56 28.13
N ALA A 36 -2.79 -1.73 27.51
CA ALA A 36 -2.91 -1.72 26.06
C ALA A 36 -1.48 -1.75 25.58
N GLN A 37 -1.14 -2.82 24.87
CA GLN A 37 0.22 -2.99 24.40
C GLN A 37 0.48 -1.75 23.55
N ASP A 38 1.49 -0.93 23.88
CA ASP A 38 1.84 0.26 23.13
C ASP A 38 2.38 -0.19 21.76
N GLU A 39 1.51 -0.78 20.96
CA GLU A 39 1.76 -1.37 19.66
C GLU A 39 0.67 -0.98 18.66
N VAL A 40 1.04 -0.85 17.41
CA VAL A 40 0.13 -0.85 16.26
C VAL A 40 0.61 -1.89 15.25
N ARG A 41 -0.32 -2.65 14.68
CA ARG A 41 -0.04 -3.71 13.70
C ARG A 41 -0.45 -3.26 12.31
N VAL A 42 0.50 -3.30 11.39
CA VAL A 42 0.34 -2.73 10.05
C VAL A 42 0.48 -3.83 8.98
N TYR A 43 -0.48 -3.93 8.09
CA TYR A 43 -0.34 -4.62 6.82
C TYR A 43 0.16 -3.59 5.80
N ALA A 44 1.37 -3.80 5.26
CA ALA A 44 2.04 -2.84 4.41
C ALA A 44 2.22 -3.34 2.98
N VAL A 45 1.70 -2.59 2.02
CA VAL A 45 1.89 -2.82 0.58
C VAL A 45 3.15 -2.14 0.08
N ILE A 46 3.53 -1.00 0.66
CA ILE A 46 4.75 -0.25 0.32
C ILE A 46 6.02 -1.09 0.53
N ASN A 47 7.16 -0.61 0.02
CA ASN A 47 8.42 -1.34 0.13
C ASN A 47 8.85 -1.51 1.59
N GLU A 48 9.66 -2.56 1.85
CA GLU A 48 10.15 -2.91 3.20
C GLU A 48 10.91 -1.75 3.86
N ASP A 49 11.79 -1.07 3.12
CA ASP A 49 12.56 0.05 3.65
C ASP A 49 11.68 1.26 3.99
N ASP A 50 10.63 1.48 3.21
CA ASP A 50 9.69 2.59 3.40
C ASP A 50 8.82 2.36 4.64
N VAL A 51 8.27 1.16 4.83
CA VAL A 51 7.48 0.86 6.03
C VAL A 51 8.34 0.86 7.28
N ARG A 52 9.58 0.35 7.21
CA ARG A 52 10.52 0.36 8.33
C ARG A 52 10.84 1.80 8.75
N MET A 53 11.15 2.69 7.82
CA MET A 53 11.40 4.10 8.10
C MET A 53 10.22 4.77 8.80
N LEU A 54 8.99 4.62 8.28
CA LEU A 54 7.79 5.19 8.91
C LEU A 54 7.55 4.60 10.31
N ALA A 55 7.77 3.29 10.49
CA ALA A 55 7.65 2.61 11.77
C ALA A 55 8.64 3.15 12.82
N ASP A 56 9.90 3.32 12.42
CA ASP A 56 10.95 3.86 13.29
C ASP A 56 10.66 5.32 13.67
N MET A 57 10.23 6.15 12.71
CA MET A 57 9.86 7.54 12.96
C MET A 57 8.67 7.65 13.92
N PHE A 58 7.60 6.86 13.70
CA PHE A 58 6.44 6.83 14.57
C PHE A 58 6.79 6.38 15.99
N THR A 59 7.59 5.31 16.10
CA THR A 59 8.04 4.79 17.38
C THR A 59 8.90 5.81 18.13
N ALA A 60 9.79 6.49 17.43
CA ALA A 60 10.64 7.54 18.04
C ALA A 60 9.81 8.74 18.54
N GLU A 61 8.73 9.09 17.85
CA GLU A 61 7.88 10.23 18.22
C GLU A 61 6.89 9.91 19.33
N THR A 62 6.34 8.68 19.33
CA THR A 62 5.20 8.35 20.19
C THR A 62 5.51 7.34 21.29
N GLY A 63 6.62 6.61 21.19
CA GLY A 63 6.92 5.45 22.03
C GLY A 63 6.11 4.20 21.71
N ILE A 64 5.17 4.26 20.75
CA ILE A 64 4.34 3.13 20.32
C ILE A 64 5.15 2.29 19.33
N LYS A 65 5.25 0.98 19.60
CA LYS A 65 5.91 0.04 18.70
C LYS A 65 5.03 -0.23 17.47
N VAL A 66 5.65 -0.25 16.30
CA VAL A 66 5.01 -0.72 15.06
C VAL A 66 5.49 -2.12 14.75
N SER A 67 4.57 -3.07 14.64
CA SER A 67 4.83 -4.36 14.00
C SER A 67 4.15 -4.39 12.65
N TYR A 68 4.82 -4.87 11.63
CA TYR A 68 4.25 -4.90 10.29
C TYR A 68 4.49 -6.22 9.58
N LEU A 69 3.56 -6.53 8.67
CA LEU A 69 3.68 -7.58 7.67
C LEU A 69 3.66 -6.92 6.29
N ARG A 70 4.76 -7.09 5.55
CA ARG A 70 4.85 -6.64 4.15
C ARG A 70 4.50 -7.79 3.23
N ALA A 71 3.53 -7.56 2.33
CA ALA A 71 3.17 -8.50 1.28
C ALA A 71 2.64 -7.78 0.03
N SER A 72 2.26 -8.53 -1.01
CA SER A 72 1.64 -7.97 -2.20
C SER A 72 0.24 -7.42 -1.91
N THR A 73 -0.22 -6.46 -2.72
CA THR A 73 -1.56 -5.87 -2.57
C THR A 73 -2.65 -6.93 -2.54
N GLY A 74 -2.66 -7.84 -3.49
CA GLY A 74 -3.70 -8.88 -3.58
C GLY A 74 -3.71 -9.82 -2.39
N GLU A 75 -2.54 -10.17 -1.85
CA GLU A 75 -2.43 -11.00 -0.63
C GLU A 75 -3.01 -10.28 0.58
N LEU A 76 -2.64 -9.00 0.80
CA LEU A 76 -3.10 -8.26 1.96
C LEU A 76 -4.59 -7.92 1.89
N VAL A 77 -5.13 -7.58 0.71
CA VAL A 77 -6.57 -7.40 0.49
C VAL A 77 -7.34 -8.67 0.85
N SER A 78 -6.92 -9.81 0.29
CA SER A 78 -7.54 -11.12 0.59
C SER A 78 -7.47 -11.46 2.09
N ARG A 79 -6.35 -11.13 2.73
CA ARG A 79 -6.13 -11.38 4.15
C ARG A 79 -7.05 -10.51 5.03
N VAL A 80 -7.14 -9.19 4.77
CA VAL A 80 -8.05 -8.29 5.50
C VAL A 80 -9.50 -8.77 5.43
N ILE A 81 -9.95 -9.18 4.23
CA ILE A 81 -11.30 -9.71 4.03
C ILE A 81 -11.50 -11.03 4.78
N ALA A 82 -10.56 -11.97 4.67
CA ALA A 82 -10.66 -13.27 5.33
C ALA A 82 -10.62 -13.17 6.87
N GLU A 83 -9.90 -12.20 7.40
CA GLU A 83 -9.74 -11.96 8.84
C GLU A 83 -10.83 -11.04 9.43
N ALA A 84 -11.83 -10.57 8.65
CA ALA A 84 -12.82 -9.59 9.11
C ALA A 84 -13.55 -9.96 10.41
N GLY A 85 -13.70 -11.28 10.71
CA GLY A 85 -14.29 -11.77 11.95
C GLY A 85 -13.35 -11.73 13.18
N ALA A 86 -12.03 -11.65 12.97
CA ALA A 86 -11.00 -11.59 14.00
C ALA A 86 -9.70 -10.97 13.44
N PRO A 87 -9.69 -9.67 13.16
CA PRO A 87 -8.56 -8.99 12.52
C PRO A 87 -7.26 -9.13 13.28
N GLN A 88 -6.16 -9.36 12.58
CA GLN A 88 -4.84 -9.51 13.16
C GLN A 88 -4.00 -8.23 13.03
N ALA A 89 -4.45 -7.25 12.23
CA ALA A 89 -3.82 -5.96 12.04
C ALA A 89 -4.81 -4.82 12.31
N ASP A 90 -4.26 -3.63 12.51
CA ASP A 90 -4.98 -2.39 12.82
C ASP A 90 -5.10 -1.48 11.61
N VAL A 91 -4.09 -1.48 10.75
CA VAL A 91 -3.94 -0.57 9.61
C VAL A 91 -3.53 -1.33 8.36
N LEU A 92 -4.13 -0.96 7.23
CA LEU A 92 -3.63 -1.28 5.89
C LEU A 92 -2.93 -0.03 5.32
N LEU A 93 -1.63 -0.13 5.03
CA LEU A 93 -0.78 0.97 4.60
C LEU A 93 -0.31 0.78 3.16
N GLY A 94 -0.67 1.72 2.31
CA GLY A 94 -0.29 1.73 0.90
C GLY A 94 -1.16 0.84 0.03
N GLY A 95 -0.83 0.83 -1.24
CA GLY A 95 -1.64 0.23 -2.28
C GLY A 95 -2.68 1.20 -2.85
N PRO A 96 -3.25 0.86 -4.01
CA PRO A 96 -4.21 1.69 -4.72
C PRO A 96 -5.48 1.98 -3.94
N SER A 97 -6.02 3.20 -4.05
CA SER A 97 -7.33 3.55 -3.48
C SER A 97 -8.44 2.59 -3.92
N ALA A 98 -8.42 2.13 -5.18
CA ALA A 98 -9.36 1.12 -5.68
C ALA A 98 -9.39 -0.18 -4.85
N GLN A 99 -8.27 -0.59 -4.27
CA GLN A 99 -8.21 -1.77 -3.40
C GLN A 99 -8.80 -1.50 -2.01
N HIS A 100 -8.63 -0.28 -1.50
CA HIS A 100 -9.28 0.15 -0.26
C HIS A 100 -10.80 0.25 -0.44
N ILE A 101 -11.28 0.74 -1.60
CA ILE A 101 -12.71 0.75 -1.98
C ILE A 101 -13.25 -0.69 -2.00
N ALA A 102 -12.58 -1.62 -2.64
CA ALA A 102 -13.00 -3.02 -2.67
C ALA A 102 -13.09 -3.67 -1.26
N ILE A 103 -12.22 -3.30 -0.32
CA ILE A 103 -12.32 -3.76 1.08
C ILE A 103 -13.46 -3.05 1.82
N GLU A 104 -13.66 -1.75 1.57
CA GLU A 104 -14.76 -0.95 2.11
C GLU A 104 -16.11 -1.60 1.84
N GLU A 105 -16.38 -2.04 0.61
CA GLU A 105 -17.60 -2.74 0.20
C GLU A 105 -17.88 -4.01 1.01
N THR A 106 -16.84 -4.69 1.50
CA THR A 106 -17.00 -5.85 2.39
C THR A 106 -17.33 -5.49 3.84
N GLY A 107 -17.24 -4.20 4.20
CA GLY A 107 -17.43 -3.71 5.56
C GLY A 107 -16.28 -4.02 6.52
N ALA A 108 -15.09 -4.38 6.02
CA ALA A 108 -13.90 -4.72 6.82
C ALA A 108 -13.06 -3.50 7.21
N LEU A 109 -13.39 -2.28 6.75
CA LEU A 109 -12.75 -1.04 7.16
C LEU A 109 -13.55 -0.28 8.21
N ALA A 110 -12.86 0.50 9.03
CA ALA A 110 -13.44 1.40 10.00
C ALA A 110 -13.49 2.84 9.48
N VAL A 111 -14.55 3.56 9.78
CA VAL A 111 -14.66 4.99 9.44
C VAL A 111 -13.74 5.79 10.34
N TYR A 112 -12.90 6.64 9.72
CA TYR A 112 -12.05 7.62 10.39
C TYR A 112 -11.85 8.84 9.50
N HIS A 113 -12.00 10.03 10.06
CA HIS A 113 -11.78 11.31 9.38
C HIS A 113 -10.57 12.02 10.02
N PRO A 114 -9.33 11.76 9.53
CA PRO A 114 -8.16 12.45 10.02
C PRO A 114 -8.22 13.94 9.67
N ALA A 115 -7.69 14.80 10.54
CA ALA A 115 -7.73 16.25 10.32
C ALA A 115 -7.03 16.67 9.02
N ALA A 116 -5.96 15.96 8.63
CA ALA A 116 -5.22 16.20 7.40
C ALA A 116 -6.09 16.02 6.13
N ALA A 117 -7.10 15.15 6.16
CA ALA A 117 -7.98 14.89 5.01
C ALA A 117 -8.70 16.14 4.49
N ALA A 118 -8.94 17.15 5.35
CA ALA A 118 -9.59 18.40 4.96
C ALA A 118 -8.77 19.25 3.97
N ALA A 119 -7.45 19.05 3.89
CA ALA A 119 -6.56 19.76 2.98
C ALA A 119 -6.29 18.98 1.69
N LEU A 120 -6.75 17.74 1.58
CA LEU A 120 -6.51 16.88 0.43
C LEU A 120 -7.55 17.09 -0.67
N PRO A 121 -7.19 16.82 -1.95
CA PRO A 121 -8.16 16.80 -3.04
C PRO A 121 -9.26 15.76 -2.82
N ALA A 122 -10.47 16.02 -3.31
CA ALA A 122 -11.61 15.11 -3.14
C ALA A 122 -11.36 13.70 -3.68
N TYR A 123 -10.58 13.56 -4.75
CA TYR A 123 -10.22 12.25 -5.30
C TYR A 123 -9.26 11.44 -4.42
N ALA A 124 -8.66 12.08 -3.43
CA ALA A 124 -7.68 11.45 -2.53
C ALA A 124 -8.25 11.05 -1.16
N VAL A 125 -9.57 11.11 -0.98
CA VAL A 125 -10.23 10.75 0.27
C VAL A 125 -11.53 9.99 0.00
N SER A 126 -11.83 8.98 0.82
CA SER A 126 -13.17 8.38 0.84
C SER A 126 -14.17 9.40 1.38
N PRO A 127 -15.28 9.70 0.69
CA PRO A 127 -16.31 10.60 1.19
C PRO A 127 -16.86 10.15 2.56
N GLU A 128 -16.97 8.86 2.77
CA GLU A 128 -17.44 8.22 3.99
C GLU A 128 -16.36 8.04 5.05
N GLY A 129 -15.08 8.28 4.71
CA GLY A 129 -13.95 8.23 5.64
C GLY A 129 -13.34 6.83 5.85
N TYR A 130 -13.47 5.90 4.91
CA TYR A 130 -12.91 4.56 5.03
C TYR A 130 -11.42 4.49 4.66
N TRP A 131 -10.94 5.42 3.82
CA TRP A 131 -9.54 5.52 3.44
C TRP A 131 -9.13 6.97 3.20
N THR A 132 -7.83 7.22 3.30
CA THR A 132 -7.23 8.53 3.00
C THR A 132 -5.94 8.31 2.24
N GLY A 133 -5.75 9.06 1.15
CA GLY A 133 -4.52 9.06 0.37
C GLY A 133 -3.38 9.74 1.12
N PHE A 134 -2.14 9.27 0.90
CA PHE A 134 -0.94 9.91 1.44
C PHE A 134 0.18 10.07 0.41
N TYR A 135 0.03 9.51 -0.78
CA TYR A 135 0.91 9.79 -1.92
C TYR A 135 0.21 9.62 -3.26
N LEU A 136 0.80 10.22 -4.28
CA LEU A 136 0.45 9.99 -5.67
C LEU A 136 1.59 9.30 -6.40
N THR A 137 1.23 8.48 -7.37
CA THR A 137 2.13 7.90 -8.34
C THR A 137 1.48 7.79 -9.71
N ALA A 138 2.24 7.47 -10.72
CA ALA A 138 1.76 7.24 -12.07
C ALA A 138 2.48 6.08 -12.71
N LEU A 139 1.93 5.55 -13.80
CA LEU A 139 2.62 4.62 -14.65
C LEU A 139 3.59 5.34 -15.59
N GLY A 140 4.62 4.62 -16.00
CA GLY A 140 5.59 5.09 -16.96
C GLY A 140 6.31 3.96 -17.67
N ILE A 141 7.08 4.34 -18.68
CA ILE A 141 7.98 3.46 -19.42
C ILE A 141 9.40 3.67 -18.89
N GLY A 142 9.97 2.64 -18.30
CA GLY A 142 11.40 2.59 -18.00
C GLY A 142 12.18 2.14 -19.23
N VAL A 143 13.27 2.82 -19.54
CA VAL A 143 14.13 2.48 -20.66
C VAL A 143 15.56 2.32 -20.16
N ASN A 144 16.17 1.16 -20.32
CA ASN A 144 17.60 1.00 -20.15
C ASN A 144 18.31 1.59 -21.38
N LEU A 145 18.94 2.75 -21.21
CA LEU A 145 19.53 3.49 -22.33
C LEU A 145 20.66 2.74 -23.02
N GLU A 146 21.47 2.00 -22.28
CA GLU A 146 22.59 1.23 -22.84
C GLU A 146 22.09 0.10 -23.73
N ARG A 147 21.19 -0.75 -23.19
CA ARG A 147 20.60 -1.86 -23.94
C ARG A 147 19.75 -1.36 -25.11
N PHE A 148 18.97 -0.30 -24.90
CA PHE A 148 18.10 0.26 -25.94
C PHE A 148 18.94 0.72 -27.15
N HIS A 149 19.97 1.53 -26.94
CA HIS A 149 20.83 2.00 -28.03
C HIS A 149 21.67 0.87 -28.69
N GLN A 150 22.00 -0.17 -27.92
CA GLN A 150 22.69 -1.34 -28.46
C GLN A 150 21.78 -2.14 -29.42
N LEU A 151 20.52 -2.36 -29.06
CA LEU A 151 19.58 -3.18 -29.83
C LEU A 151 18.86 -2.38 -30.91
N PHE A 152 18.61 -1.10 -30.68
CA PHE A 152 17.75 -0.23 -31.50
C PHE A 152 18.44 1.09 -31.84
N PRO A 153 19.65 1.09 -32.46
CA PRO A 153 20.46 2.30 -32.62
C PRO A 153 19.80 3.39 -33.48
N ASP A 154 18.90 3.01 -34.38
CA ASP A 154 18.19 3.93 -35.27
C ASP A 154 16.71 4.18 -34.85
N THR A 155 16.28 3.65 -33.71
CA THR A 155 14.90 3.78 -33.24
C THR A 155 14.85 4.87 -32.16
N PRO A 156 13.92 5.84 -32.26
CA PRO A 156 13.74 6.82 -31.18
C PRO A 156 13.20 6.12 -29.91
N LEU A 157 13.46 6.74 -28.75
CA LEU A 157 12.82 6.32 -27.51
C LEU A 157 11.31 6.43 -27.64
N PRO A 158 10.52 5.50 -27.02
CA PRO A 158 9.08 5.60 -26.99
C PRO A 158 8.68 6.91 -26.28
N ALA A 159 7.69 7.62 -26.79
CA ALA A 159 7.14 8.84 -26.20
C ALA A 159 5.68 8.67 -25.76
N THR A 160 5.00 7.68 -26.33
CA THR A 160 3.60 7.36 -26.07
C THR A 160 3.44 5.87 -25.74
N TRP A 161 2.29 5.50 -25.18
CA TRP A 161 1.96 4.09 -24.97
C TRP A 161 1.89 3.31 -26.30
N ASP A 162 1.42 3.96 -27.36
CA ASP A 162 1.28 3.33 -28.69
C ASP A 162 2.62 2.99 -29.33
N ASP A 163 3.70 3.69 -28.96
CA ASP A 163 5.06 3.37 -29.42
C ASP A 163 5.56 1.99 -28.94
N LEU A 164 5.00 1.46 -27.84
CA LEU A 164 5.30 0.10 -27.38
C LEU A 164 4.79 -0.99 -28.34
N LEU A 165 3.86 -0.64 -29.24
CA LEU A 165 3.37 -1.57 -30.27
C LEU A 165 4.34 -1.74 -31.44
N ASN A 166 5.50 -1.04 -31.45
CA ASN A 166 6.49 -1.23 -32.48
C ASN A 166 7.06 -2.65 -32.44
N PRO A 167 6.90 -3.45 -33.51
CA PRO A 167 7.34 -4.86 -33.53
C PRO A 167 8.84 -5.06 -33.27
N VAL A 168 9.65 -4.01 -33.43
CA VAL A 168 11.09 -4.06 -33.16
C VAL A 168 11.38 -4.37 -31.69
N PHE A 169 10.47 -4.03 -30.76
CA PHE A 169 10.61 -4.24 -29.33
C PHE A 169 10.17 -5.63 -28.86
N LYS A 170 9.79 -6.52 -29.78
CA LYS A 170 9.34 -7.88 -29.44
C LYS A 170 10.37 -8.61 -28.59
N GLY A 171 9.92 -9.04 -27.39
CA GLY A 171 10.74 -9.75 -26.41
C GLY A 171 11.61 -8.86 -25.51
N GLU A 172 11.63 -7.54 -25.77
CA GLU A 172 12.42 -6.56 -25.01
C GLU A 172 11.59 -5.67 -24.07
N ILE A 173 10.29 -5.95 -23.98
CA ILE A 173 9.36 -5.29 -23.03
C ILE A 173 9.12 -6.23 -21.86
N VAL A 174 9.20 -5.72 -20.63
CA VAL A 174 8.77 -6.42 -19.43
C VAL A 174 7.64 -5.65 -18.75
N MET A 175 6.58 -6.33 -18.37
CA MET A 175 5.51 -5.79 -17.53
C MET A 175 5.02 -6.89 -16.57
N THR A 176 4.45 -6.52 -15.43
CA THR A 176 3.99 -7.51 -14.45
C THR A 176 2.72 -8.23 -14.90
N ASP A 177 2.45 -9.38 -14.26
CA ASP A 177 1.19 -10.10 -14.42
C ASP A 177 0.06 -9.35 -13.67
N PRO A 178 -1.02 -8.94 -14.35
CA PRO A 178 -2.14 -8.22 -13.75
C PRO A 178 -2.91 -9.01 -12.68
N VAL A 179 -2.84 -10.33 -12.70
CA VAL A 179 -3.49 -11.19 -11.69
C VAL A 179 -2.84 -11.00 -10.32
N SER A 180 -1.52 -10.86 -10.30
CA SER A 180 -0.72 -10.80 -9.09
C SER A 180 -0.26 -9.38 -8.72
N SER A 181 -0.27 -8.43 -9.66
CA SER A 181 0.27 -7.09 -9.50
C SER A 181 -0.75 -5.99 -9.81
N SER A 182 -0.95 -5.09 -8.85
CA SER A 182 -1.76 -3.87 -9.05
C SER A 182 -1.18 -2.95 -10.12
N THR A 183 0.14 -2.89 -10.28
CA THR A 183 0.81 -2.08 -11.32
C THR A 183 0.34 -2.46 -12.72
N ALA A 184 0.31 -3.76 -13.02
CA ALA A 184 -0.15 -4.23 -14.32
C ALA A 184 -1.67 -4.13 -14.46
N TYR A 185 -2.44 -4.36 -13.39
CA TYR A 185 -3.87 -4.13 -13.43
C TYR A 185 -4.22 -2.66 -13.71
N LEU A 186 -3.51 -1.73 -13.06
CA LEU A 186 -3.63 -0.30 -13.37
C LEU A 186 -3.32 -0.01 -14.84
N PHE A 187 -2.27 -0.66 -15.41
CA PHE A 187 -1.93 -0.49 -16.81
C PHE A 187 -3.04 -1.01 -17.75
N LEU A 188 -3.67 -2.15 -17.45
CA LEU A 188 -4.82 -2.60 -18.24
C LEU A 188 -5.95 -1.57 -18.21
N GLN A 189 -6.32 -1.12 -17.03
CA GLN A 189 -7.38 -0.13 -16.83
C GLN A 189 -7.03 1.21 -17.46
N ASP A 190 -5.77 1.65 -17.38
CA ASP A 190 -5.29 2.84 -18.07
C ASP A 190 -5.59 2.78 -19.57
N GLN A 191 -5.24 1.67 -20.22
CA GLN A 191 -5.50 1.53 -21.67
C GLN A 191 -7.00 1.41 -21.99
N LEU A 192 -7.78 0.72 -21.14
CA LEU A 192 -9.22 0.57 -21.33
C LEU A 192 -9.96 1.90 -21.13
N GLN A 193 -9.57 2.71 -20.15
CA GLN A 193 -10.20 4.01 -19.90
C GLN A 193 -9.73 5.08 -20.89
N ARG A 194 -8.43 5.09 -21.26
CA ARG A 194 -7.86 6.01 -22.22
C ARG A 194 -8.44 5.86 -23.62
N LEU A 195 -8.60 4.62 -24.09
CA LEU A 195 -9.00 4.29 -25.46
C LEU A 195 -10.48 3.92 -25.59
N GLY A 196 -11.14 3.62 -24.48
CA GLY A 196 -12.42 2.94 -24.45
C GLY A 196 -12.27 1.42 -24.55
N TRP A 197 -13.31 0.68 -24.12
CA TRP A 197 -13.27 -0.77 -23.90
C TRP A 197 -12.74 -1.58 -25.11
N ASP A 198 -13.33 -1.38 -26.29
CA ASP A 198 -12.99 -2.18 -27.48
C ASP A 198 -11.59 -1.85 -28.03
N ALA A 199 -11.26 -0.57 -28.11
CA ALA A 199 -9.96 -0.13 -28.63
C ALA A 199 -8.84 -0.41 -27.63
N GLY A 200 -9.11 -0.32 -26.31
CA GLY A 200 -8.19 -0.69 -25.27
C GLY A 200 -7.83 -2.19 -25.32
N TRP A 201 -8.81 -3.05 -25.49
CA TRP A 201 -8.55 -4.48 -25.68
C TRP A 201 -7.78 -4.76 -26.97
N ALA A 202 -8.13 -4.10 -28.07
CA ALA A 202 -7.39 -4.25 -29.33
C ALA A 202 -5.93 -3.79 -29.22
N TYR A 203 -5.63 -2.80 -28.35
CA TYR A 203 -4.28 -2.38 -28.01
C TYR A 203 -3.56 -3.47 -27.19
N LEU A 204 -4.18 -3.98 -26.12
CA LEU A 204 -3.60 -4.98 -25.22
C LEU A 204 -3.32 -6.31 -25.95
N GLU A 205 -4.23 -6.74 -26.84
CA GLU A 205 -4.07 -7.93 -27.70
C GLU A 205 -2.87 -7.80 -28.66
N LYS A 206 -2.53 -6.59 -29.08
CA LYS A 206 -1.33 -6.33 -29.90
C LYS A 206 -0.06 -6.25 -29.07
N LEU A 207 -0.15 -5.70 -27.85
CA LEU A 207 1.00 -5.53 -26.96
C LEU A 207 1.46 -6.85 -26.34
N ALA A 208 0.53 -7.69 -25.88
CA ALA A 208 0.85 -8.92 -25.14
C ALA A 208 1.90 -9.81 -25.85
N PRO A 209 1.80 -10.09 -27.17
CA PRO A 209 2.79 -10.92 -27.87
C PRO A 209 4.17 -10.23 -28.05
N LEU A 210 4.30 -8.95 -27.77
CA LEU A 210 5.57 -8.21 -27.80
C LEU A 210 6.29 -8.25 -26.44
N VAL A 211 5.56 -8.53 -25.36
CA VAL A 211 6.12 -8.63 -24.01
C VAL A 211 6.94 -9.91 -23.88
N GLY A 212 8.16 -9.77 -23.38
CA GLY A 212 9.08 -10.90 -23.18
C GLY A 212 8.81 -11.68 -21.90
N GLN A 213 8.30 -11.00 -20.86
CA GLN A 213 8.04 -11.65 -19.56
C GLN A 213 6.97 -10.89 -18.75
N PHE A 214 6.17 -11.67 -17.99
CA PHE A 214 5.19 -11.18 -17.01
C PHE A 214 5.53 -11.67 -15.59
N PRO A 215 6.51 -11.05 -14.89
CA PRO A 215 6.81 -11.43 -13.51
C PRO A 215 5.66 -11.06 -12.55
N ALA A 216 5.53 -11.82 -11.45
CA ALA A 216 4.44 -11.64 -10.49
C ALA A 216 4.56 -10.37 -9.63
N SER A 217 5.77 -9.85 -9.42
CA SER A 217 6.02 -8.71 -8.53
C SER A 217 6.09 -7.39 -9.27
N GLY A 218 5.35 -6.36 -8.83
CA GLY A 218 5.40 -4.99 -9.36
C GLY A 218 6.78 -4.33 -9.31
N GLY A 219 7.66 -4.78 -8.42
CA GLY A 219 9.05 -4.33 -8.33
C GLY A 219 10.01 -4.98 -9.32
N ALA A 220 9.60 -6.03 -10.04
CA ALA A 220 10.49 -6.75 -10.94
C ALA A 220 10.82 -5.97 -12.24
N PRO A 221 9.87 -5.31 -12.95
CA PRO A 221 10.22 -4.58 -14.17
C PRO A 221 11.28 -3.50 -13.97
N PRO A 222 11.23 -2.61 -12.97
CA PRO A 222 12.29 -1.64 -12.74
C PRO A 222 13.66 -2.28 -12.52
N GLN A 223 13.72 -3.42 -11.82
CA GLN A 223 14.93 -4.17 -11.60
C GLN A 223 15.48 -4.75 -12.91
N LEU A 224 14.65 -5.46 -13.66
CA LEU A 224 15.05 -6.13 -14.90
C LEU A 224 15.49 -5.14 -15.99
N VAL A 225 14.83 -3.98 -16.06
CA VAL A 225 15.27 -2.87 -16.92
C VAL A 225 16.57 -2.25 -16.38
N GLY A 226 16.66 -2.03 -15.07
CA GLY A 226 17.88 -1.47 -14.45
C GLY A 226 19.11 -2.30 -14.73
N THR A 227 19.02 -3.62 -14.55
CA THR A 227 20.14 -4.56 -14.81
C THR A 227 20.42 -4.81 -16.28
N GLY A 228 19.56 -4.29 -17.19
CA GLY A 228 19.72 -4.45 -18.64
C GLY A 228 19.31 -5.84 -19.15
N GLU A 229 18.47 -6.56 -18.43
CA GLU A 229 17.85 -7.81 -18.92
C GLU A 229 16.76 -7.52 -19.96
N TYR A 230 16.09 -6.36 -19.84
CA TYR A 230 15.10 -5.84 -20.80
C TYR A 230 15.46 -4.40 -21.17
N ALA A 231 15.13 -4.01 -22.40
CA ALA A 231 15.33 -2.64 -22.86
C ALA A 231 14.23 -1.70 -22.34
N LEU A 232 13.00 -2.22 -22.22
CA LEU A 232 11.79 -1.46 -21.87
C LEU A 232 11.01 -2.16 -20.75
N GLY A 233 10.35 -1.36 -19.89
CA GLY A 233 9.49 -1.91 -18.87
C GLY A 233 8.36 -0.96 -18.50
N VAL A 234 7.16 -1.51 -18.24
CA VAL A 234 6.03 -0.75 -17.69
C VAL A 234 6.06 -0.89 -16.17
N ALA A 235 6.13 0.24 -15.47
CA ALA A 235 6.20 0.28 -14.02
C ALA A 235 5.74 1.64 -13.46
N TYR A 236 5.63 1.73 -12.14
CA TYR A 236 5.46 3.03 -11.50
C TYR A 236 6.67 3.94 -11.68
N VAL A 237 6.40 5.20 -11.99
CA VAL A 237 7.40 6.26 -12.21
C VAL A 237 8.37 6.36 -11.03
N HIS A 238 7.86 6.37 -9.80
CA HIS A 238 8.67 6.48 -8.59
C HIS A 238 9.69 5.33 -8.46
N ALA A 239 9.29 4.11 -8.83
CA ALA A 239 10.19 2.96 -8.80
C ALA A 239 11.30 3.08 -9.86
N LEU A 240 10.99 3.58 -11.06
CA LEU A 240 11.98 3.81 -12.11
C LEU A 240 12.96 4.94 -11.72
N ILE A 241 12.46 6.02 -11.11
CA ILE A 241 13.30 7.12 -10.61
C ILE A 241 14.26 6.62 -9.53
N ARG A 242 13.80 5.75 -8.62
CA ARG A 242 14.63 5.13 -7.57
C ARG A 242 15.83 4.38 -8.17
N TYR A 243 15.60 3.50 -9.16
CA TYR A 243 16.69 2.79 -9.84
C TYR A 243 17.66 3.73 -10.57
N ARG A 244 17.15 4.81 -11.19
CA ARG A 244 18.02 5.84 -11.77
C ARG A 244 18.86 6.54 -10.70
N HIS A 245 18.26 6.89 -9.55
CA HIS A 245 18.97 7.50 -8.42
C HIS A 245 20.07 6.57 -7.87
N ASP A 246 19.81 5.26 -7.85
CA ASP A 246 20.78 4.24 -7.44
C ASP A 246 21.88 3.97 -8.48
N GLY A 247 21.92 4.73 -9.58
CA GLY A 247 22.98 4.71 -10.57
C GLY A 247 22.79 3.76 -11.75
N PHE A 248 21.61 3.14 -11.88
CA PHE A 248 21.29 2.32 -13.06
C PHE A 248 21.02 3.20 -14.29
N PRO A 249 21.36 2.73 -15.52
CA PRO A 249 21.22 3.50 -16.76
C PRO A 249 19.75 3.55 -17.25
N ILE A 250 18.82 3.88 -16.36
CA ILE A 250 17.40 4.00 -16.67
C ILE A 250 17.02 5.46 -16.92
N THR A 251 16.26 5.69 -17.98
CA THR A 251 15.42 6.89 -18.09
C THR A 251 13.96 6.53 -17.92
N THR A 252 13.16 7.48 -17.42
CA THR A 252 11.73 7.33 -17.20
C THR A 252 10.97 8.22 -18.16
N ILE A 253 9.99 7.66 -18.84
CA ILE A 253 9.09 8.37 -19.75
C ILE A 253 7.68 8.21 -19.18
N VAL A 254 6.96 9.31 -19.04
CA VAL A 254 5.53 9.31 -18.67
C VAL A 254 4.75 9.67 -19.91
N PRO A 255 4.11 8.69 -20.57
CA PRO A 255 3.33 8.96 -21.76
C PRO A 255 2.13 9.88 -21.48
N PRO A 256 1.74 10.75 -22.43
CA PRO A 256 0.50 11.52 -22.31
C PRO A 256 -0.71 10.58 -22.15
N GLY A 257 -1.67 11.01 -21.36
CA GLY A 257 -2.88 10.25 -21.10
C GLY A 257 -2.63 9.03 -20.21
N THR A 258 -1.64 9.08 -19.30
CA THR A 258 -1.38 8.00 -18.33
C THR A 258 -2.30 8.08 -17.12
N ALA A 259 -2.57 6.95 -16.47
CA ALA A 259 -3.29 6.93 -15.21
C ALA A 259 -2.41 7.37 -14.05
N GLY A 260 -2.95 8.27 -13.23
CA GLY A 260 -2.44 8.55 -11.89
C GLY A 260 -3.10 7.65 -10.86
N GLU A 261 -2.40 7.38 -9.77
CA GLU A 261 -2.92 6.52 -8.70
C GLU A 261 -2.64 7.11 -7.33
N VAL A 262 -3.67 7.06 -6.47
CA VAL A 262 -3.59 7.44 -5.06
C VAL A 262 -3.20 6.21 -4.26
N GLY A 263 -2.08 6.29 -3.55
CA GLY A 263 -1.75 5.33 -2.51
C GLY A 263 -2.41 5.73 -1.20
N ALA A 264 -3.15 4.79 -0.59
CA ALA A 264 -4.03 5.10 0.53
C ALA A 264 -3.62 4.38 1.83
N VAL A 265 -4.17 4.85 2.94
CA VAL A 265 -4.11 4.23 4.25
C VAL A 265 -5.52 4.07 4.81
N SER A 266 -5.80 2.92 5.45
CA SER A 266 -7.10 2.59 6.06
C SER A 266 -6.93 1.99 7.45
N ILE A 267 -7.94 2.17 8.31
CA ILE A 267 -8.06 1.46 9.58
C ILE A 267 -8.89 0.20 9.37
N ILE A 268 -8.36 -0.95 9.79
CA ILE A 268 -9.05 -2.23 9.74
C ILE A 268 -10.07 -2.29 10.88
N LYS A 269 -11.34 -2.56 10.55
CA LYS A 269 -12.43 -2.60 11.52
C LYS A 269 -12.26 -3.76 12.49
N GLY A 270 -12.28 -3.45 13.79
CA GLY A 270 -12.12 -4.46 14.84
C GLY A 270 -10.66 -4.86 15.09
N GLY A 271 -9.68 -4.15 14.52
CA GLY A 271 -8.27 -4.32 14.82
C GLY A 271 -7.97 -4.24 16.32
N PRO A 272 -6.90 -4.91 16.79
CA PRO A 272 -6.62 -5.04 18.24
C PRO A 272 -6.28 -3.71 18.93
N ASN A 273 -5.79 -2.69 18.22
CA ASN A 273 -5.29 -1.44 18.79
C ASN A 273 -5.88 -0.19 18.12
N PRO A 274 -7.22 0.04 18.17
CA PRO A 274 -7.90 1.05 17.35
C PRO A 274 -7.44 2.49 17.64
N ASP A 275 -7.05 2.83 18.86
CA ASP A 275 -6.58 4.18 19.20
C ASP A 275 -5.17 4.43 18.66
N ASN A 276 -4.30 3.42 18.71
CA ASN A 276 -2.97 3.49 18.12
C ASN A 276 -3.05 3.51 16.59
N ALA A 277 -4.04 2.81 15.98
CA ALA A 277 -4.31 2.88 14.56
C ALA A 277 -4.60 4.31 14.09
N ARG A 278 -5.48 5.06 14.79
CA ARG A 278 -5.76 6.46 14.48
C ARG A 278 -4.51 7.33 14.58
N ARG A 279 -3.74 7.17 15.65
CA ARG A 279 -2.49 7.91 15.84
C ARG A 279 -1.47 7.61 14.74
N PHE A 280 -1.40 6.37 14.27
CA PHE A 280 -0.52 5.98 13.17
C PHE A 280 -0.99 6.57 11.83
N VAL A 281 -2.30 6.55 11.55
CA VAL A 281 -2.87 7.21 10.36
C VAL A 281 -2.60 8.71 10.37
N ASP A 282 -2.86 9.40 11.50
CA ASP A 282 -2.57 10.83 11.63
C ASP A 282 -1.07 11.15 11.42
N PHE A 283 -0.18 10.27 11.90
CA PHE A 283 1.26 10.40 11.69
C PHE A 283 1.63 10.24 10.21
N VAL A 284 1.13 9.18 9.55
CA VAL A 284 1.43 8.91 8.12
C VAL A 284 0.99 10.08 7.23
N LEU A 285 -0.12 10.73 7.56
CA LEU A 285 -0.68 11.88 6.83
C LEU A 285 -0.05 13.22 7.22
N SER A 286 0.93 13.22 8.13
CA SER A 286 1.64 14.46 8.49
C SER A 286 2.62 14.88 7.39
N ALA A 287 2.81 16.20 7.20
CA ALA A 287 3.80 16.72 6.25
C ALA A 287 5.19 16.10 6.45
N LYS A 288 5.62 15.92 7.72
CA LYS A 288 6.91 15.31 8.07
C LYS A 288 7.02 13.85 7.61
N ALA A 289 5.98 13.05 7.77
CA ALA A 289 6.00 11.64 7.37
C ALA A 289 5.92 11.51 5.85
N GLU A 290 5.07 12.30 5.18
CA GLU A 290 4.98 12.31 3.72
C GLU A 290 6.24 12.85 3.07
N GLU A 291 6.89 13.90 3.62
CA GLU A 291 8.20 14.38 3.15
C GLU A 291 9.24 13.26 3.21
N ALA A 292 9.36 12.59 4.36
CA ALA A 292 10.34 11.51 4.54
C ALA A 292 10.04 10.32 3.61
N PHE A 293 8.76 9.96 3.48
CA PHE A 293 8.33 8.89 2.57
C PHE A 293 8.61 9.25 1.12
N ALA A 294 8.23 10.44 0.68
CA ALA A 294 8.46 10.91 -0.69
C ALA A 294 9.96 11.00 -1.02
N ALA A 295 10.79 11.50 -0.09
CA ALA A 295 12.24 11.57 -0.28
C ALA A 295 12.88 10.19 -0.50
N GLN A 296 12.35 9.13 0.13
CA GLN A 296 12.86 7.78 -0.02
C GLN A 296 12.22 7.03 -1.18
N SER A 297 10.91 7.20 -1.40
CA SER A 297 10.13 6.46 -2.39
C SER A 297 10.07 7.13 -3.76
N PHE A 298 10.38 8.44 -3.85
CA PHE A 298 10.21 9.29 -5.04
C PHE A 298 8.75 9.42 -5.51
N THR A 299 7.80 9.20 -4.61
CA THR A 299 6.38 9.49 -4.85
C THR A 299 6.07 10.97 -4.67
N THR A 300 4.93 11.41 -5.18
CA THR A 300 4.44 12.77 -4.92
C THR A 300 3.64 12.79 -3.63
N PRO A 301 4.01 13.58 -2.61
CA PRO A 301 3.22 13.73 -1.39
C PRO A 301 1.86 14.36 -1.70
N LEU A 302 0.85 14.00 -0.92
CA LEU A 302 -0.50 14.60 -1.01
C LEU A 302 -0.70 15.75 -0.02
N ASN A 303 0.00 15.71 1.11
CA ASN A 303 -0.05 16.79 2.08
C ASN A 303 0.56 18.06 1.47
N PRO A 304 -0.18 19.18 1.36
CA PRO A 304 0.30 20.39 0.69
C PRO A 304 1.51 21.05 1.36
N ASP A 305 1.74 20.74 2.64
CA ASP A 305 2.88 21.26 3.40
C ASP A 305 4.13 20.37 3.27
N ALA A 306 4.03 19.20 2.63
CA ALA A 306 5.16 18.31 2.38
C ALA A 306 5.86 18.70 1.07
N PRO A 307 7.19 18.99 1.10
CA PRO A 307 7.90 19.36 -0.11
C PRO A 307 8.05 18.19 -1.07
N LEU A 308 8.03 18.50 -2.38
CA LEU A 308 8.35 17.52 -3.41
C LEU A 308 9.86 17.19 -3.35
N PRO A 309 10.24 15.90 -3.34
CA PRO A 309 11.64 15.52 -3.28
C PRO A 309 12.40 15.92 -4.54
N GLU A 310 13.71 16.17 -4.40
CA GLU A 310 14.58 16.50 -5.53
C GLU A 310 14.58 15.37 -6.56
N GLY A 311 14.32 15.70 -7.82
CA GLY A 311 14.26 14.75 -8.93
C GLY A 311 12.93 14.01 -9.08
N ALA A 312 11.98 14.17 -8.17
CA ALA A 312 10.59 13.78 -8.39
C ALA A 312 9.89 14.81 -9.28
N THR A 313 8.94 14.35 -10.08
CA THR A 313 8.12 15.24 -10.93
C THR A 313 6.79 15.49 -10.22
N SER A 314 6.36 16.74 -10.23
CA SER A 314 5.04 17.08 -9.72
C SER A 314 3.96 16.34 -10.51
N PHE A 315 2.96 15.83 -9.82
CA PHE A 315 1.80 15.23 -10.48
C PHE A 315 1.12 16.23 -11.46
N ALA A 316 1.14 17.52 -11.14
CA ALA A 316 0.58 18.58 -12.00
C ALA A 316 1.32 18.78 -13.33
N ASP A 317 2.52 18.26 -13.49
CA ASP A 317 3.34 18.42 -14.69
C ASP A 317 3.08 17.35 -15.77
N TYR A 318 2.22 16.36 -15.46
CA TYR A 318 1.87 15.30 -16.41
C TYR A 318 0.45 15.46 -16.96
N ASP A 319 0.24 14.94 -18.16
CA ASP A 319 -1.08 14.82 -18.80
C ASP A 319 -1.72 13.50 -18.39
N TYR A 320 -2.57 13.53 -17.35
CA TYR A 320 -3.26 12.36 -16.82
C TYR A 320 -4.66 12.20 -17.40
N ILE A 321 -5.12 10.96 -17.51
CA ILE A 321 -6.55 10.71 -17.71
C ILE A 321 -7.31 10.95 -16.39
N ASP A 322 -8.60 11.23 -16.51
CA ASP A 322 -9.53 11.18 -15.38
C ASP A 322 -9.81 9.70 -15.05
N TYR A 323 -8.93 9.13 -14.23
CA TYR A 323 -8.95 7.70 -13.92
C TYR A 323 -10.05 7.38 -12.91
N ASP A 324 -11.02 6.56 -13.34
CA ASP A 324 -12.11 6.08 -12.52
C ASP A 324 -11.69 4.80 -11.77
N ALA A 325 -11.34 4.97 -10.50
CA ALA A 325 -10.90 3.87 -9.63
C ALA A 325 -12.07 2.95 -9.20
N GLU A 326 -13.29 3.49 -9.10
CA GLU A 326 -14.50 2.71 -8.76
C GLU A 326 -14.85 1.78 -9.92
N LEU A 327 -14.94 2.30 -11.14
CA LEU A 327 -15.12 1.50 -12.35
C LEU A 327 -14.05 0.42 -12.49
N ALA A 328 -12.80 0.76 -12.20
CA ALA A 328 -11.71 -0.22 -12.23
C ALA A 328 -11.89 -1.33 -11.18
N GLY A 329 -12.43 -1.01 -10.02
CA GLY A 329 -12.80 -2.00 -8.99
C GLY A 329 -13.90 -2.94 -9.47
N GLU A 330 -15.00 -2.38 -9.99
CA GLU A 330 -16.16 -3.12 -10.48
C GLU A 330 -15.81 -4.08 -11.65
N GLN A 331 -14.93 -3.64 -12.56
CA GLN A 331 -14.54 -4.42 -13.73
C GLN A 331 -13.46 -5.46 -13.49
N ARG A 332 -12.93 -5.56 -12.27
CA ARG A 332 -11.71 -6.33 -11.99
C ARG A 332 -11.76 -7.77 -12.46
N ASP A 333 -12.79 -8.50 -12.09
CA ASP A 333 -12.90 -9.93 -12.40
C ASP A 333 -13.05 -10.17 -13.91
N GLU A 334 -13.83 -9.34 -14.60
CA GLU A 334 -14.02 -9.43 -16.05
C GLU A 334 -12.73 -9.13 -16.80
N VAL A 335 -12.02 -8.07 -16.40
CA VAL A 335 -10.75 -7.66 -17.02
C VAL A 335 -9.67 -8.73 -16.83
N LEU A 336 -9.52 -9.27 -15.63
CA LEU A 336 -8.53 -10.31 -15.36
C LEU A 336 -8.85 -11.61 -16.10
N LEU A 337 -10.12 -12.01 -16.18
CA LEU A 337 -10.54 -13.20 -16.94
C LEU A 337 -10.25 -13.03 -18.45
N ARG A 338 -10.55 -11.87 -19.02
CA ARG A 338 -10.27 -11.59 -20.44
C ARG A 338 -8.76 -11.50 -20.70
N TRP A 339 -7.98 -10.90 -19.79
CA TRP A 339 -6.53 -10.86 -19.92
C TRP A 339 -5.91 -12.26 -20.01
N GLN A 340 -6.35 -13.19 -19.18
CA GLN A 340 -5.88 -14.58 -19.26
C GLN A 340 -6.09 -15.19 -20.67
N GLN A 341 -7.20 -14.86 -21.34
CA GLN A 341 -7.47 -15.32 -22.71
C GLN A 341 -6.57 -14.65 -23.76
N VAL A 342 -6.02 -13.48 -23.46
CA VAL A 342 -5.11 -12.74 -24.36
C VAL A 342 -3.70 -13.32 -24.32
N VAL A 343 -3.26 -13.84 -23.17
CA VAL A 343 -1.88 -14.30 -22.96
C VAL A 343 -1.71 -15.81 -23.07
N ASP A 344 -2.82 -16.61 -23.03
CA ASP A 344 -2.84 -18.04 -23.27
C ASP A 344 -2.72 -18.35 -24.80
#